data_6ba9be874b827181ddf66504475e62a2
#
_entry.id   6ba9be874b827181ddf66504475e62a2
#
_cell.length_a   1.000
_cell.length_b   1.000
_cell.length_c   1.000
_cell.angle_alpha   90.00
_cell.angle_beta   90.00
_cell.angle_gamma   90.00
#
_symmetry.space_group_name_H-M   'P 1'
#
loop_
_entity.id
_entity.type
_entity.pdbx_description
1 polymer ?
#
loop_
_entity_poly.entity_id
_entity_poly.type
_entity_poly.pdbx_seq_one_letter_code
_entity_poly.pdbx_strand_id
1 'polypeptide(L)'
;MDIEATENVYVGNAGKDAPLDRGWLLGHFKDPGDVRHSEDVEIKWGVHPRGEERAQWVRGEGRVALQVLISGRFRLELPGRSVVLAEQGDYVVWGRGVDHSWYAEEDSVVLTVRWPSVPGYAVPDPETRR
;
A
#
# COMPACT_ATOMS: atom_id res chain seq x y z
N MET A 1 -1.93 -29.66 -2.67
CA MET A 1 -3.32 -29.30 -2.72
C MET A 1 -3.52 -27.91 -2.16
N ASP A 2 -4.44 -27.27 -2.70
CA ASP A 2 -4.70 -25.93 -2.31
C ASP A 2 -5.87 -25.90 -1.33
N ILE A 3 -5.55 -26.09 -0.08
CA ILE A 3 -6.54 -26.06 0.99
C ILE A 3 -7.30 -24.75 0.98
N GLU A 4 -6.58 -23.69 0.66
CA GLU A 4 -7.14 -22.35 0.68
C GLU A 4 -8.30 -22.23 -0.30
N ALA A 5 -8.11 -22.75 -1.49
CA ALA A 5 -9.17 -22.69 -2.51
C ALA A 5 -10.37 -23.53 -2.09
N THR A 6 -10.12 -24.71 -1.49
CA THR A 6 -11.19 -25.62 -1.08
C THR A 6 -11.99 -25.06 0.09
N GLU A 7 -11.31 -24.45 1.05
CA GLU A 7 -11.91 -24.00 2.30
C GLU A 7 -12.28 -22.53 2.28
N ASN A 8 -12.12 -21.87 1.15
CA ASN A 8 -12.27 -20.42 1.05
C ASN A 8 -11.38 -19.70 2.06
N VAL A 9 -10.19 -20.20 2.21
CA VAL A 9 -9.17 -19.68 3.12
C VAL A 9 -7.85 -19.60 2.35
N TYR A 10 -7.10 -18.54 2.56
CA TYR A 10 -5.77 -18.42 2.00
C TYR A 10 -4.76 -18.26 3.14
N VAL A 11 -3.72 -19.06 3.12
CA VAL A 11 -2.62 -18.96 4.07
C VAL A 11 -1.35 -18.69 3.29
N GLY A 12 -0.65 -17.62 3.64
CA GLY A 12 0.58 -17.27 2.94
C GLY A 12 1.55 -16.55 3.85
N ASN A 13 2.63 -16.11 3.24
CA ASN A 13 3.65 -15.31 3.90
C ASN A 13 3.85 -14.05 3.06
N ALA A 14 3.66 -12.89 3.68
CA ALA A 14 3.70 -11.63 2.96
C ALA A 14 5.02 -11.40 2.23
N GLY A 15 6.13 -11.71 2.88
CA GLY A 15 7.43 -11.51 2.26
C GLY A 15 7.67 -12.40 1.05
N LYS A 16 7.01 -13.54 0.99
CA LYS A 16 7.14 -14.48 -0.14
C LYS A 16 6.10 -14.20 -1.22
N ASP A 17 4.91 -13.79 -0.82
CA ASP A 17 3.81 -13.58 -1.76
C ASP A 17 3.88 -12.21 -2.46
N ALA A 18 4.29 -11.18 -1.72
CA ALA A 18 4.28 -9.83 -2.25
C ALA A 18 5.07 -9.68 -3.56
N PRO A 19 6.28 -10.24 -3.70
CA PRO A 19 7.01 -10.10 -4.96
C PRO A 19 6.31 -10.72 -6.15
N LEU A 20 5.40 -11.65 -5.93
CA LEU A 20 4.67 -12.32 -7.02
C LEU A 20 3.59 -11.42 -7.62
N ASP A 21 3.19 -10.36 -6.92
CA ASP A 21 2.13 -9.49 -7.36
C ASP A 21 2.40 -8.04 -6.96
N ARG A 22 3.62 -7.58 -7.21
CA ARG A 22 4.03 -6.18 -7.04
C ARG A 22 3.73 -5.63 -5.64
N GLY A 23 3.75 -6.50 -4.64
CA GLY A 23 3.50 -6.14 -3.25
C GLY A 23 2.08 -6.39 -2.79
N TRP A 24 1.15 -6.65 -3.71
CA TRP A 24 -0.26 -6.77 -3.34
C TRP A 24 -0.57 -8.12 -2.71
N LEU A 25 -1.17 -8.10 -1.53
CA LEU A 25 -1.62 -9.29 -0.82
C LEU A 25 -3.10 -9.54 -1.03
N LEU A 26 -3.87 -8.48 -1.21
CA LEU A 26 -5.32 -8.55 -1.26
C LEU A 26 -5.83 -7.32 -2.02
N GLY A 27 -6.94 -7.48 -2.74
CA GLY A 27 -7.54 -6.36 -3.45
C GLY A 27 -8.15 -6.81 -4.78
N HIS A 28 -8.55 -5.83 -5.58
CA HIS A 28 -9.16 -6.11 -6.89
C HIS A 28 -8.15 -6.74 -7.86
N PHE A 29 -6.87 -6.74 -7.51
CA PHE A 29 -5.79 -7.28 -8.34
C PHE A 29 -5.83 -8.81 -8.41
N LYS A 30 -6.47 -9.45 -7.43
CA LYS A 30 -6.55 -10.90 -7.37
C LYS A 30 -7.71 -11.39 -8.23
N ASP A 31 -7.65 -12.65 -8.65
CA ASP A 31 -8.72 -13.23 -9.46
C ASP A 31 -10.03 -13.19 -8.68
N PRO A 32 -11.16 -12.91 -9.36
CA PRO A 32 -12.44 -12.79 -8.66
C PRO A 32 -12.87 -14.00 -7.85
N GLY A 33 -12.40 -15.18 -8.21
CA GLY A 33 -12.73 -16.39 -7.45
C GLY A 33 -11.83 -16.65 -6.25
N ASP A 34 -10.82 -15.82 -6.05
CA ASP A 34 -9.85 -15.97 -4.96
C ASP A 34 -10.38 -15.24 -3.73
N VAL A 35 -10.23 -15.84 -2.55
CA VAL A 35 -10.69 -15.22 -1.30
C VAL A 35 -9.98 -13.89 -1.04
N ARG A 36 -8.81 -13.68 -1.64
CA ARG A 36 -8.07 -12.42 -1.49
C ARG A 36 -8.60 -11.32 -2.42
N HIS A 37 -9.55 -11.64 -3.30
CA HIS A 37 -10.14 -10.61 -4.14
C HIS A 37 -11.11 -9.76 -3.33
N SER A 38 -10.97 -8.44 -3.44
CA SER A 38 -11.89 -7.51 -2.78
C SER A 38 -11.91 -6.21 -3.56
N GLU A 39 -13.10 -5.61 -3.64
CA GLU A 39 -13.26 -4.25 -4.15
C GLU A 39 -13.44 -3.26 -3.00
N ASP A 40 -13.50 -3.75 -1.77
CA ASP A 40 -13.69 -2.90 -0.60
C ASP A 40 -12.39 -2.39 -0.02
N VAL A 41 -11.33 -3.19 -0.14
CA VAL A 41 -10.05 -2.87 0.49
C VAL A 41 -8.91 -3.50 -0.32
N GLU A 42 -7.76 -2.84 -0.29
CA GLU A 42 -6.54 -3.41 -0.87
C GLU A 42 -5.41 -3.29 0.13
N ILE A 43 -4.55 -4.30 0.17
CA ILE A 43 -3.46 -4.40 1.15
C ILE A 43 -2.16 -4.71 0.42
N LYS A 44 -1.15 -3.90 0.71
CA LYS A 44 0.16 -4.02 0.09
C LYS A 44 1.24 -4.18 1.15
N TRP A 45 2.13 -5.12 0.89
CA TRP A 45 3.34 -5.32 1.69
C TRP A 45 4.50 -4.68 0.94
N GLY A 46 4.96 -3.53 1.41
CA GLY A 46 6.00 -2.79 0.73
C GLY A 46 7.36 -3.00 1.37
N VAL A 47 8.33 -3.40 0.57
CA VAL A 47 9.72 -3.51 1.00
C VAL A 47 10.49 -2.41 0.30
N HIS A 48 11.07 -1.51 1.08
CA HIS A 48 11.72 -0.31 0.56
C HIS A 48 13.14 -0.22 1.06
N PRO A 49 14.14 -0.39 0.19
CA PRO A 49 15.53 -0.21 0.61
C PRO A 49 15.80 1.23 1.00
N ARG A 50 16.75 1.42 1.88
CA ARG A 50 17.18 2.74 2.32
C ARG A 50 17.45 3.63 1.11
N GLY A 51 16.92 4.83 1.14
CA GLY A 51 17.10 5.81 0.07
C GLY A 51 16.08 5.74 -1.04
N GLU A 52 15.25 4.70 -1.06
CA GLU A 52 14.17 4.63 -2.04
C GLU A 52 13.15 5.72 -1.75
N GLU A 53 12.69 6.37 -2.80
CA GLU A 53 11.73 7.45 -2.64
C GLU A 53 10.73 7.43 -3.78
N ARG A 54 9.59 8.05 -3.53
CA ARG A 54 8.65 8.36 -4.60
C ARG A 54 8.91 9.79 -5.02
N ALA A 55 9.63 9.96 -6.11
CA ALA A 55 10.02 11.29 -6.57
C ALA A 55 8.83 12.14 -6.96
N GLN A 56 7.80 11.52 -7.49
CA GLN A 56 6.60 12.23 -7.93
C GLN A 56 5.49 12.06 -6.91
N TRP A 57 4.88 13.16 -6.50
CA TRP A 57 3.78 13.12 -5.54
C TRP A 57 2.54 12.48 -6.15
N VAL A 58 1.85 11.68 -5.34
CA VAL A 58 0.53 11.18 -5.67
C VAL A 58 -0.46 12.31 -5.40
N ARG A 59 -1.26 12.65 -6.39
CA ARG A 59 -2.19 13.78 -6.28
C ARG A 59 -3.62 13.34 -6.50
N GLY A 60 -4.52 13.85 -5.65
CA GLY A 60 -5.94 13.64 -5.82
C GLY A 60 -6.39 12.19 -5.71
N GLU A 61 -5.67 11.38 -4.93
CA GLU A 61 -6.01 9.98 -4.74
C GLU A 61 -7.38 9.87 -4.08
N GLY A 62 -8.29 9.13 -4.73
CA GLY A 62 -9.66 8.99 -4.24
C GLY A 62 -9.83 7.98 -3.11
N ARG A 63 -8.75 7.38 -2.64
CA ARG A 63 -8.80 6.37 -1.58
C ARG A 63 -8.34 6.96 -0.27
N VAL A 64 -8.89 6.42 0.82
CA VAL A 64 -8.34 6.61 2.14
C VAL A 64 -7.22 5.59 2.31
N ALA A 65 -6.15 5.97 2.96
CA ALA A 65 -5.00 5.08 3.12
C ALA A 65 -4.51 5.09 4.57
N LEU A 66 -4.07 3.92 5.00
CA LEU A 66 -3.39 3.73 6.27
C LEU A 66 -2.07 3.05 6.00
N GLN A 67 -0.98 3.55 6.57
CA GLN A 67 0.32 2.89 6.51
C GLN A 67 0.81 2.58 7.91
N VAL A 68 1.27 1.35 8.12
CA VAL A 68 1.82 0.88 9.39
C VAL A 68 3.26 0.44 9.16
N LEU A 69 4.16 0.92 9.98
CA LEU A 69 5.55 0.49 9.93
C LEU A 69 5.69 -0.88 10.57
N ILE A 70 6.23 -1.83 9.79
CA ILE A 70 6.57 -3.15 10.30
C ILE A 70 8.02 -3.12 10.81
N SER A 71 8.92 -2.52 10.04
CA SER A 71 10.32 -2.38 10.44
C SER A 71 10.97 -1.24 9.68
N GLY A 72 12.04 -0.69 10.25
CA GLY A 72 12.82 0.34 9.59
C GLY A 72 12.46 1.74 10.04
N ARG A 73 12.60 2.70 9.12
CA ARG A 73 12.27 4.10 9.36
C ARG A 73 11.80 4.70 8.05
N PHE A 74 10.55 5.14 8.02
CA PHE A 74 9.90 5.53 6.79
C PHE A 74 9.24 6.89 6.96
N ARG A 75 9.53 7.82 6.04
CA ARG A 75 8.98 9.17 6.11
C ARG A 75 7.90 9.34 5.06
N LEU A 76 6.74 9.78 5.50
CA LEU A 76 5.65 10.17 4.61
C LEU A 76 5.62 11.68 4.51
N GLU A 77 5.64 12.19 3.27
CA GLU A 77 5.56 13.61 3.00
C GLU A 77 4.12 13.97 2.71
N LEU A 78 3.60 14.95 3.43
CA LEU A 78 2.25 15.47 3.24
C LEU A 78 2.35 16.97 2.98
N PRO A 79 1.28 17.61 2.47
CA PRO A 79 1.32 19.04 2.27
C PRO A 79 1.61 19.77 3.59
N GLY A 80 2.70 20.49 3.62
CA GLY A 80 3.07 21.27 4.79
C GLY A 80 3.64 20.53 5.97
N ARG A 81 3.82 19.21 5.88
CA ARG A 81 4.41 18.44 6.98
C ARG A 81 4.94 17.09 6.53
N SER A 82 5.89 16.59 7.30
CA SER A 82 6.38 15.23 7.16
C SER A 82 6.00 14.43 8.40
N VAL A 83 5.75 13.15 8.21
CA VAL A 83 5.48 12.21 9.30
C VAL A 83 6.51 11.10 9.22
N VAL A 84 7.24 10.87 10.30
CA VAL A 84 8.22 9.80 10.33
C VAL A 84 7.67 8.64 11.15
N LEU A 85 7.59 7.48 10.52
CA LEU A 85 7.24 6.24 11.19
C LEU A 85 8.56 5.60 11.60
N ALA A 86 8.84 5.56 12.91
CA ALA A 86 10.16 5.20 13.43
C ALA A 86 10.16 3.92 14.26
N GLU A 87 9.02 3.57 14.87
CA GLU A 87 8.90 2.39 15.71
C GLU A 87 7.89 1.43 15.11
N GLN A 88 8.10 0.14 15.33
CA GLN A 88 7.16 -0.85 14.86
C GLN A 88 5.77 -0.52 15.38
N GLY A 89 4.81 -0.50 14.47
CA GLY A 89 3.44 -0.18 14.81
C GLY A 89 3.06 1.29 14.66
N ASP A 90 4.02 2.18 14.45
CA ASP A 90 3.68 3.56 14.12
C ASP A 90 2.86 3.56 12.84
N TYR A 91 1.80 4.37 12.81
CA TYR A 91 0.97 4.41 11.62
C TYR A 91 0.44 5.81 11.35
N VAL A 92 0.01 6.01 10.12
CA VAL A 92 -0.58 7.27 9.69
C VAL A 92 -1.77 6.94 8.77
N VAL A 93 -2.80 7.77 8.86
CA VAL A 93 -3.98 7.65 8.00
C VAL A 93 -4.18 8.97 7.29
N TRP A 94 -4.40 8.93 5.97
CA TRP A 94 -4.77 10.15 5.24
C TRP A 94 -5.99 9.89 4.40
N GLY A 95 -6.81 10.92 4.28
CA GLY A 95 -8.09 10.84 3.62
C GLY A 95 -7.99 11.06 2.11
N ARG A 96 -9.15 11.00 1.47
CA ARG A 96 -9.26 11.22 0.04
C ARG A 96 -8.75 12.60 -0.33
N GLY A 97 -8.00 12.65 -1.43
CA GLY A 97 -7.53 13.90 -1.98
C GLY A 97 -6.26 14.45 -1.35
N VAL A 98 -5.74 13.81 -0.33
CA VAL A 98 -4.50 14.27 0.30
C VAL A 98 -3.32 13.84 -0.55
N ASP A 99 -2.60 14.81 -1.06
CA ASP A 99 -1.39 14.55 -1.85
C ASP A 99 -0.30 14.01 -0.93
N HIS A 100 0.52 13.13 -1.45
CA HIS A 100 1.55 12.51 -0.62
C HIS A 100 2.71 11.98 -1.45
N SER A 101 3.83 11.81 -0.77
CA SER A 101 5.01 11.13 -1.29
C SER A 101 5.69 10.43 -0.11
N TRP A 102 6.80 9.78 -0.33
CA TRP A 102 7.48 9.06 0.74
C TRP A 102 8.96 8.87 0.45
N TYR A 103 9.70 8.60 1.53
CA TYR A 103 11.13 8.35 1.47
C TYR A 103 11.51 7.35 2.57
N ALA A 104 12.25 6.31 2.19
CA ALA A 104 12.73 5.31 3.13
C ALA A 104 14.05 5.79 3.73
N GLU A 105 14.03 6.18 5.00
CA GLU A 105 15.24 6.66 5.68
C GLU A 105 16.17 5.52 6.07
N GLU A 106 15.61 4.32 6.20
CA GLU A 106 16.35 3.06 6.40
C GLU A 106 15.63 1.98 5.60
N ASP A 107 16.25 0.81 5.48
CA ASP A 107 15.55 -0.33 4.91
C ASP A 107 14.26 -0.52 5.69
N SER A 108 13.13 -0.49 5.01
CA SER A 108 11.83 -0.45 5.67
C SER A 108 10.86 -1.45 5.08
N VAL A 109 9.99 -1.96 5.94
CA VAL A 109 8.84 -2.74 5.52
C VAL A 109 7.61 -2.02 6.04
N VAL A 110 6.67 -1.74 5.14
CA VAL A 110 5.48 -0.95 5.43
C VAL A 110 4.26 -1.70 4.91
N LEU A 111 3.25 -1.83 5.76
CA LEU A 111 1.96 -2.38 5.34
C LEU A 111 1.05 -1.20 4.99
N THR A 112 0.52 -1.21 3.78
CA THR A 112 -0.39 -0.18 3.32
C THR A 112 -1.77 -0.78 3.08
N VAL A 113 -2.78 -0.15 3.67
CA VAL A 113 -4.19 -0.54 3.49
C VAL A 113 -4.90 0.65 2.88
N ARG A 114 -5.62 0.43 1.78
CA ARG A 114 -6.36 1.48 1.11
C ARG A 114 -7.78 1.02 0.81
N TRP A 115 -8.73 1.94 0.81
CA TRP A 115 -10.11 1.64 0.48
C TRP A 115 -10.78 2.80 -0.24
N PRO A 116 -11.59 2.52 -1.27
CA PRO A 116 -11.92 1.20 -1.81
C PRO A 116 -10.81 0.63 -2.70
N SER A 117 -10.97 -0.62 -3.13
CA SER A 117 -10.11 -1.23 -4.13
C SER A 117 -10.95 -1.54 -5.36
N VAL A 118 -10.85 -0.68 -6.37
CA VAL A 118 -11.68 -0.82 -7.57
C VAL A 118 -10.82 -0.70 -8.82
N PRO A 119 -11.11 -1.51 -9.84
CA PRO A 119 -10.40 -1.42 -11.12
C PRO A 119 -10.57 -0.04 -11.74
N GLY A 120 -9.51 0.45 -12.34
CA GLY A 120 -9.55 1.76 -12.99
C GLY A 120 -9.52 2.93 -12.04
N TYR A 121 -9.45 2.70 -10.76
CA TYR A 121 -9.39 3.74 -9.74
C TYR A 121 -7.93 4.18 -9.60
N ALA A 122 -7.43 4.80 -10.63
CA ALA A 122 -6.04 5.24 -10.67
C ALA A 122 -5.95 6.73 -10.46
N VAL A 123 -4.86 7.15 -9.83
CA VAL A 123 -4.58 8.57 -9.70
C VAL A 123 -4.13 9.09 -11.05
N PRO A 124 -4.78 10.10 -11.60
CA PRO A 124 -4.33 10.68 -12.86
C PRO A 124 -2.92 11.24 -12.74
N ASP A 125 -2.20 11.19 -13.84
CA ASP A 125 -0.90 11.85 -13.92
C ASP A 125 -1.07 13.32 -13.55
N PRO A 126 -0.19 13.92 -12.74
CA PRO A 126 -0.29 15.33 -12.39
C PRO A 126 -0.39 16.25 -13.60
N GLU A 127 0.25 15.89 -14.71
CA GLU A 127 0.17 16.69 -15.94
C GLU A 127 -1.24 16.69 -16.52
N THR A 128 -1.92 15.56 -16.47
CA THR A 128 -3.26 15.45 -17.07
C THR A 128 -4.36 16.01 -16.20
N ARG A 129 -4.07 16.30 -14.94
CA ARG A 129 -5.06 16.83 -14.01
C ARG A 129 -5.18 18.35 -14.05
N ARG A 130 -4.33 18.99 -14.80
CA ARG A 130 -4.34 20.45 -14.88
C ARG A 130 -5.27 20.97 -15.96
#